data_8acb48b30afafc74a1d37725871f1469
#
_entry.id   8acb48b30afafc74a1d37725871f1469
#
_cell.length_a   1.000
_cell.length_b   1.000
_cell.length_c   1.000
_cell.angle_alpha   90.00
_cell.angle_beta   90.00
_cell.angle_gamma   90.00
#
_symmetry.space_group_name_H-M   'P 1'
#
loop_
_entity.id
_entity.type
_entity.pdbx_description
1 polymer ?
#
loop_
_entity_poly.entity_id
_entity_poly.type
_entity_poly.pdbx_seq_one_letter_code
_entity_poly.pdbx_strand_id
1 'polypeptide(L)'
;NFSHNERDGVRATERPMSSTANFSRFGLPDYRSSYSYPGNLYTVGGSSGSGAAFKAPSTGCTPIADGSALNGRCSYDPAMFTDIIAKTQRDNLFLAGTFNLSGGNQLFGDLAIGRSTFLQNSASYSTSTYYSTETLPYTAITLPVGHPNNPYSTEIALRYRFADVPRTTEATTHTVRAVIGLKGTWMGWDGQTALVHSTSNTSLTYKGFINDRVLLSDVLDTNYKAKNSFVFGNPSANSASLMSRLYPSLSDTGKTSTVSADISGSRELMQLAGGPLSIALGGEVR
;
A
#
# COMPACT_ATOMS: atom_id res chain seq x y z
N ASN A 1 -28.53 -11.26 8.80
CA ASN A 1 -28.19 -10.50 7.61
C ASN A 1 -26.81 -10.93 7.11
N PHE A 2 -26.70 -11.27 5.83
CA PHE A 2 -25.45 -11.53 5.13
C PHE A 2 -25.29 -10.53 3.99
N SER A 3 -24.11 -9.99 3.80
CA SER A 3 -23.80 -9.12 2.68
C SER A 3 -22.49 -9.55 2.01
N HIS A 4 -22.51 -9.60 0.70
CA HIS A 4 -21.32 -9.75 -0.15
C HIS A 4 -21.19 -8.50 -1.02
N ASN A 5 -20.01 -7.91 -1.08
CA ASN A 5 -19.71 -6.78 -1.94
C ASN A 5 -18.36 -6.98 -2.58
N GLU A 6 -18.32 -6.95 -3.91
CA GLU A 6 -17.10 -6.97 -4.70
C GLU A 6 -17.03 -5.69 -5.53
N ARG A 7 -15.86 -5.09 -5.58
CA ARG A 7 -15.56 -3.95 -6.43
C ARG A 7 -14.24 -4.23 -7.15
N ASP A 8 -14.27 -4.22 -8.46
CA ASP A 8 -13.06 -4.31 -9.28
C ASP A 8 -12.18 -3.07 -9.09
N GLY A 9 -10.88 -3.29 -9.27
CA GLY A 9 -9.91 -2.21 -9.33
C GLY A 9 -10.13 -1.35 -10.57
N VAL A 10 -9.80 -0.07 -10.48
CA VAL A 10 -9.77 0.84 -11.63
C VAL A 10 -8.34 1.31 -11.81
N ARG A 11 -7.75 0.99 -12.94
CA ARG A 11 -6.43 1.48 -13.30
C ARG A 11 -6.47 2.97 -13.65
N ALA A 12 -5.39 3.66 -13.41
CA ALA A 12 -5.27 5.08 -13.79
C ALA A 12 -5.54 5.28 -15.28
N THR A 13 -5.11 4.33 -16.13
CA THR A 13 -5.31 4.36 -17.59
C THR A 13 -6.78 4.30 -18.03
N GLU A 14 -7.67 3.84 -17.17
CA GLU A 14 -9.11 3.72 -17.49
C GLU A 14 -9.89 5.04 -17.30
N ARG A 15 -9.24 6.08 -16.83
CA ARG A 15 -9.86 7.39 -16.62
C ARG A 15 -9.12 8.48 -17.40
N PRO A 16 -9.83 9.31 -18.18
CA PRO A 16 -9.18 10.34 -19.03
C PRO A 16 -8.26 11.29 -18.25
N MET A 17 -8.62 11.64 -17.01
CA MET A 17 -7.83 12.59 -16.19
C MET A 17 -6.53 12.00 -15.66
N SER A 18 -6.45 10.69 -15.47
CA SER A 18 -5.32 9.97 -14.88
C SER A 18 -4.63 9.00 -15.84
N SER A 19 -5.07 8.93 -17.11
CA SER A 19 -4.62 7.91 -18.08
C SER A 19 -3.14 7.95 -18.41
N THR A 20 -2.47 9.04 -18.13
CA THR A 20 -1.02 9.23 -18.31
C THR A 20 -0.52 10.32 -17.37
N ALA A 21 0.74 10.23 -16.96
CA ALA A 21 1.42 11.29 -16.25
C ALA A 21 1.91 12.43 -17.17
N ASN A 22 1.63 12.36 -18.46
CA ASN A 22 1.80 13.49 -19.37
C ASN A 22 0.56 14.39 -19.34
N PHE A 23 0.64 15.52 -18.65
CA PHE A 23 -0.47 16.46 -18.51
C PHE A 23 -0.40 17.63 -19.50
N SER A 24 0.46 17.57 -20.53
CA SER A 24 0.61 18.65 -21.53
C SER A 24 -0.71 19.00 -22.24
N ARG A 25 -1.61 18.02 -22.40
CA ARG A 25 -2.97 18.23 -22.92
C ARG A 25 -3.85 19.18 -22.06
N PHE A 26 -3.45 19.41 -20.81
CA PHE A 26 -4.11 20.35 -19.90
C PHE A 26 -3.28 21.62 -19.66
N GLY A 27 -2.21 21.85 -20.46
CA GLY A 27 -1.29 22.97 -20.27
C GLY A 27 -0.35 22.80 -19.08
N LEU A 28 -0.23 21.60 -18.53
CA LEU A 28 0.65 21.26 -17.41
C LEU A 28 1.89 20.51 -17.91
N PRO A 29 2.96 20.40 -17.10
CA PRO A 29 4.17 19.67 -17.47
C PRO A 29 3.94 18.17 -17.73
N ASP A 30 4.89 17.56 -18.45
CA ASP A 30 5.03 16.13 -18.56
C ASP A 30 5.75 15.59 -17.32
N TYR A 31 5.05 14.80 -16.49
CA TYR A 31 5.57 14.19 -15.27
C TYR A 31 5.99 12.72 -15.45
N ARG A 32 6.00 12.21 -16.70
CA ARG A 32 6.59 10.88 -16.95
C ARG A 32 8.06 10.90 -16.55
N SER A 33 8.54 9.76 -16.05
CA SER A 33 9.88 9.70 -15.46
C SER A 33 10.93 9.25 -16.47
N SER A 34 12.10 9.89 -16.45
CA SER A 34 13.31 9.42 -17.13
C SER A 34 14.04 8.27 -16.40
N TYR A 35 13.63 7.96 -15.18
CA TYR A 35 13.95 6.70 -14.52
C TYR A 35 12.98 5.65 -15.05
N SER A 36 13.43 4.89 -16.03
CA SER A 36 12.55 4.03 -16.85
C SER A 36 12.93 2.55 -16.76
N TYR A 37 12.16 1.73 -17.42
CA TYR A 37 12.39 0.31 -17.58
C TYR A 37 12.20 -0.08 -19.06
N PRO A 38 13.22 -0.60 -19.71
CA PRO A 38 14.65 -0.51 -19.36
C PRO A 38 15.11 0.94 -19.13
N GLY A 39 16.29 1.16 -18.55
CA GLY A 39 16.73 2.47 -18.08
C GLY A 39 17.25 3.43 -19.16
N ASN A 40 17.81 4.56 -18.72
CA ASN A 40 18.49 5.53 -19.55
C ASN A 40 19.95 5.68 -19.10
N LEU A 41 20.86 5.80 -20.06
CA LEU A 41 22.30 5.92 -19.86
C LEU A 41 22.73 7.39 -19.87
N TYR A 42 23.58 7.76 -18.92
CA TYR A 42 24.09 9.12 -18.72
C TYR A 42 25.60 9.10 -18.49
N THR A 43 26.27 10.22 -18.72
CA THR A 43 27.65 10.36 -18.24
C THR A 43 27.68 10.26 -16.73
N VAL A 44 28.75 9.69 -16.18
CA VAL A 44 29.00 9.77 -14.73
C VAL A 44 29.28 11.25 -14.41
N GLY A 45 28.45 11.86 -13.59
CA GLY A 45 28.58 13.26 -13.19
C GLY A 45 28.24 13.40 -11.73
N GLY A 46 28.82 14.42 -11.06
CA GLY A 46 28.80 14.81 -9.65
C GLY A 46 27.86 14.10 -8.68
N SER A 47 28.11 14.25 -7.41
CA SER A 47 27.47 13.52 -6.28
C SER A 47 25.93 13.64 -6.18
N SER A 48 25.28 14.45 -7.00
CA SER A 48 23.82 14.62 -7.00
C SER A 48 23.15 14.36 -8.36
N GLY A 49 23.87 13.78 -9.33
CA GLY A 49 23.35 13.57 -10.68
C GLY A 49 23.08 14.87 -11.46
N SER A 50 23.33 16.04 -10.88
CA SER A 50 23.34 17.33 -11.56
C SER A 50 24.59 17.44 -12.41
N GLY A 51 24.42 17.73 -13.71
CA GLY A 51 25.53 17.78 -14.67
C GLY A 51 25.75 16.50 -15.48
N ALA A 52 25.07 15.39 -15.17
CA ALA A 52 25.13 14.19 -15.99
C ALA A 52 24.42 14.40 -17.32
N ALA A 53 25.15 14.28 -18.43
CA ALA A 53 24.58 14.40 -19.77
C ALA A 53 23.95 13.07 -20.21
N PHE A 54 22.76 13.13 -20.81
CA PHE A 54 22.13 11.97 -21.44
C PHE A 54 23.00 11.47 -22.58
N LYS A 55 23.22 10.15 -22.65
CA LYS A 55 23.97 9.48 -23.70
C LYS A 55 23.09 8.74 -24.67
N ALA A 56 22.31 7.80 -24.16
CA ALA A 56 21.45 6.94 -24.96
C ALA A 56 20.38 6.30 -24.09
N PRO A 57 19.23 5.89 -24.66
CA PRO A 57 18.34 4.94 -23.99
C PRO A 57 19.06 3.58 -23.87
N SER A 58 18.71 2.82 -22.86
CA SER A 58 19.11 1.42 -22.73
C SER A 58 18.45 0.58 -23.84
N THR A 59 19.07 -0.53 -24.21
CA THR A 59 18.54 -1.44 -25.24
C THR A 59 17.14 -1.92 -24.87
N GLY A 60 16.25 -1.97 -25.86
CA GLY A 60 14.90 -2.52 -25.72
C GLY A 60 13.83 -1.53 -25.27
N CYS A 61 14.13 -0.24 -25.17
CA CYS A 61 13.12 0.78 -24.91
C CYS A 61 12.75 1.58 -26.17
N THR A 62 11.56 2.17 -26.15
CA THR A 62 11.11 3.12 -27.19
C THR A 62 11.32 4.54 -26.68
N PRO A 63 12.25 5.32 -27.25
CA PRO A 63 12.49 6.69 -26.84
C PRO A 63 11.31 7.60 -27.18
N ILE A 64 11.14 8.66 -26.40
CA ILE A 64 10.22 9.74 -26.71
C ILE A 64 10.97 10.79 -27.54
N ALA A 65 10.42 11.13 -28.70
CA ALA A 65 10.98 12.08 -29.65
C ALA A 65 10.05 13.30 -29.91
N ASP A 66 9.20 13.65 -28.95
CA ASP A 66 8.14 14.63 -29.10
C ASP A 66 8.50 16.05 -28.62
N GLY A 67 9.77 16.32 -28.37
CA GLY A 67 10.21 17.63 -27.87
C GLY A 67 9.95 17.87 -26.37
N SER A 68 9.42 16.89 -25.64
CA SER A 68 9.22 16.96 -24.19
C SER A 68 10.55 16.95 -23.44
N ALA A 69 10.50 17.15 -22.12
CA ALA A 69 11.66 17.00 -21.24
C ALA A 69 12.30 15.60 -21.30
N LEU A 70 11.58 14.62 -21.85
CA LEU A 70 12.02 13.25 -22.05
C LEU A 70 12.49 12.96 -23.48
N ASN A 71 12.60 13.97 -24.33
CA ASN A 71 13.00 13.80 -25.73
C ASN A 71 14.25 12.92 -25.88
N GLY A 72 14.17 11.91 -26.75
CA GLY A 72 15.23 10.91 -26.96
C GLY A 72 15.49 9.93 -25.81
N ARG A 73 14.75 10.02 -24.71
CA ARG A 73 14.89 9.15 -23.52
C ARG A 73 13.76 8.15 -23.45
N CYS A 74 14.01 7.02 -22.79
CA CYS A 74 12.95 6.13 -22.38
C CYS A 74 12.11 6.77 -21.30
N SER A 75 10.81 6.59 -21.36
CA SER A 75 9.90 7.07 -20.32
C SER A 75 9.30 5.93 -19.54
N TYR A 76 9.01 6.23 -18.29
CA TYR A 76 8.14 5.41 -17.46
C TYR A 76 6.92 6.23 -17.08
N ASP A 77 5.75 5.77 -17.50
CA ASP A 77 4.49 6.38 -17.12
C ASP A 77 3.91 5.61 -15.91
N PRO A 78 3.89 6.18 -14.71
CA PRO A 78 3.37 5.50 -13.54
C PRO A 78 1.87 5.17 -13.65
N ALA A 79 1.11 5.89 -14.48
CA ALA A 79 -0.31 5.64 -14.71
C ALA A 79 -0.57 4.23 -15.28
N MET A 80 0.38 3.70 -16.06
CA MET A 80 0.27 2.35 -16.63
C MET A 80 0.28 1.23 -15.58
N PHE A 81 0.77 1.50 -14.37
CA PHE A 81 1.04 0.51 -13.34
C PHE A 81 0.30 0.77 -12.02
N THR A 82 -0.47 1.87 -11.94
CA THR A 82 -1.10 2.31 -10.69
C THR A 82 -2.62 2.16 -10.77
N ASP A 83 -3.19 1.60 -9.74
CA ASP A 83 -4.64 1.62 -9.54
C ASP A 83 -5.02 2.91 -8.80
N ILE A 84 -6.00 3.65 -9.32
CA ILE A 84 -6.63 4.79 -8.62
C ILE A 84 -7.73 4.32 -7.67
N ILE A 85 -8.28 3.13 -7.92
CA ILE A 85 -9.19 2.44 -7.02
C ILE A 85 -8.70 1.00 -6.91
N ALA A 86 -8.44 0.55 -5.69
CA ALA A 86 -8.02 -0.82 -5.43
C ALA A 86 -9.19 -1.81 -5.61
N LYS A 87 -8.89 -3.03 -6.04
CA LYS A 87 -9.87 -4.13 -5.98
C LYS A 87 -10.15 -4.47 -4.53
N THR A 88 -11.44 -4.61 -4.20
CA THR A 88 -11.87 -4.98 -2.84
C THR A 88 -12.99 -6.01 -2.88
N GLN A 89 -12.97 -6.92 -1.93
CA GLN A 89 -14.08 -7.84 -1.66
C GLN A 89 -14.39 -7.80 -0.16
N ARG A 90 -15.66 -7.76 0.19
CA ARG A 90 -16.14 -7.73 1.58
C ARG A 90 -17.29 -8.69 1.76
N ASP A 91 -17.13 -9.57 2.72
CA ASP A 91 -18.15 -10.51 3.15
C ASP A 91 -18.48 -10.21 4.62
N ASN A 92 -19.75 -9.99 4.94
CA ASN A 92 -20.16 -9.72 6.30
C ASN A 92 -21.39 -10.57 6.67
N LEU A 93 -21.34 -11.10 7.86
CA LEU A 93 -22.47 -11.76 8.53
C LEU A 93 -22.79 -10.97 9.80
N PHE A 94 -24.04 -10.61 9.97
CA PHE A 94 -24.54 -9.99 11.18
C PHE A 94 -25.73 -10.77 11.70
N LEU A 95 -25.67 -11.19 12.96
CA LEU A 95 -26.73 -11.84 13.71
C LEU A 95 -27.04 -10.98 14.94
N ALA A 96 -28.29 -10.78 15.22
CA ALA A 96 -28.74 -10.12 16.46
C ALA A 96 -29.95 -10.82 16.99
N GLY A 97 -30.06 -10.88 18.29
CA GLY A 97 -31.20 -11.49 18.97
C GLY A 97 -31.51 -10.83 20.30
N THR A 98 -32.75 -10.96 20.69
CA THR A 98 -33.24 -10.52 21.99
C THR A 98 -34.13 -11.60 22.60
N PHE A 99 -34.02 -11.78 23.91
CA PHE A 99 -34.81 -12.74 24.66
C PHE A 99 -35.43 -12.05 25.86
N ASN A 100 -36.77 -12.04 25.94
CA ASN A 100 -37.48 -11.42 27.04
C ASN A 100 -37.45 -12.30 28.29
N LEU A 101 -37.01 -11.72 29.38
CA LEU A 101 -36.95 -12.33 30.70
C LEU A 101 -38.15 -11.88 31.54
N SER A 102 -38.38 -12.51 32.69
CA SER A 102 -39.37 -12.07 33.64
C SER A 102 -39.04 -10.67 34.19
N GLY A 103 -40.10 -9.95 34.63
CA GLY A 103 -39.94 -8.62 35.23
C GLY A 103 -39.55 -7.49 34.26
N GLY A 104 -39.83 -7.63 32.96
CA GLY A 104 -39.56 -6.57 31.97
C GLY A 104 -38.11 -6.49 31.53
N ASN A 105 -37.28 -7.41 31.97
CA ASN A 105 -35.86 -7.48 31.57
C ASN A 105 -35.71 -8.14 30.20
N GLN A 106 -34.64 -7.78 29.48
CA GLN A 106 -34.34 -8.34 28.17
C GLN A 106 -32.86 -8.63 28.04
N LEU A 107 -32.56 -9.88 27.73
CA LEU A 107 -31.20 -10.27 27.26
C LEU A 107 -31.12 -9.92 25.78
N PHE A 108 -29.98 -9.30 25.36
CA PHE A 108 -29.72 -9.05 23.97
C PHE A 108 -28.30 -9.49 23.62
N GLY A 109 -28.05 -9.75 22.35
CA GLY A 109 -26.74 -10.05 21.85
C GLY A 109 -26.63 -9.85 20.35
N ASP A 110 -25.43 -9.56 19.88
CA ASP A 110 -25.09 -9.52 18.47
C ASP A 110 -23.76 -10.21 18.19
N LEU A 111 -23.63 -10.72 16.97
CA LEU A 111 -22.42 -11.29 16.42
C LEU A 111 -22.21 -10.70 15.02
N ALA A 112 -21.10 -10.05 14.83
CA ALA A 112 -20.65 -9.56 13.52
C ALA A 112 -19.36 -10.29 13.13
N ILE A 113 -19.34 -10.89 11.93
CA ILE A 113 -18.19 -11.52 11.34
C ILE A 113 -17.95 -10.87 9.99
N GLY A 114 -16.71 -10.40 9.74
CA GLY A 114 -16.34 -9.75 8.50
C GLY A 114 -15.04 -10.32 7.94
N ARG A 115 -14.99 -10.41 6.61
CA ARG A 115 -13.77 -10.60 5.85
C ARG A 115 -13.67 -9.49 4.81
N SER A 116 -12.52 -8.85 4.74
CA SER A 116 -12.22 -7.84 3.72
C SER A 116 -10.91 -8.19 3.05
N THR A 117 -10.90 -8.20 1.72
CA THR A 117 -9.67 -8.28 0.92
C THR A 117 -9.47 -7.00 0.13
N PHE A 118 -8.22 -6.66 -0.10
CA PHE A 118 -7.78 -5.47 -0.81
C PHE A 118 -6.57 -5.84 -1.66
N LEU A 119 -6.58 -5.46 -2.93
CA LEU A 119 -5.45 -5.62 -3.84
C LEU A 119 -5.22 -4.31 -4.59
N GLN A 120 -4.00 -3.79 -4.51
CA GLN A 120 -3.59 -2.57 -5.19
C GLN A 120 -2.30 -2.78 -5.97
N ASN A 121 -2.29 -2.34 -7.23
CA ASN A 121 -1.10 -2.21 -8.03
C ASN A 121 -0.51 -0.80 -7.87
N SER A 122 0.81 -0.69 -7.85
CA SER A 122 1.53 0.57 -7.67
C SER A 122 2.72 0.65 -8.62
N ALA A 123 3.14 1.88 -8.94
CA ALA A 123 4.36 2.12 -9.69
C ALA A 123 5.59 1.60 -8.93
N SER A 124 6.52 0.98 -9.64
CA SER A 124 7.74 0.44 -9.09
C SER A 124 8.70 1.54 -8.62
N TYR A 125 9.62 1.20 -7.71
CA TYR A 125 10.68 2.11 -7.25
C TYR A 125 11.67 2.44 -8.37
N SER A 126 12.26 3.63 -8.28
CA SER A 126 13.36 4.03 -9.16
C SER A 126 14.66 4.19 -8.37
N THR A 127 15.77 4.26 -9.06
CA THR A 127 17.08 4.55 -8.43
C THR A 127 17.12 5.90 -7.72
N SER A 128 16.19 6.83 -8.02
CA SER A 128 16.08 8.13 -7.34
C SER A 128 15.29 8.09 -6.03
N THR A 129 14.44 7.10 -5.85
CA THR A 129 13.59 6.96 -4.64
C THR A 129 14.16 5.99 -3.63
N TYR A 130 15.38 5.52 -3.90
CA TYR A 130 16.04 4.57 -3.06
C TYR A 130 16.62 5.30 -1.83
N TYR A 131 15.86 5.27 -0.73
CA TYR A 131 16.32 5.68 0.59
C TYR A 131 16.72 4.43 1.36
N SER A 132 18.03 4.16 1.43
CA SER A 132 18.55 3.38 2.55
C SER A 132 18.71 4.33 3.75
N THR A 133 18.53 3.83 4.95
CA THR A 133 18.88 4.52 6.21
C THR A 133 20.39 4.84 6.29
N GLU A 134 21.19 4.23 5.43
CA GLU A 134 22.56 4.56 5.17
C GLU A 134 22.58 5.40 3.88
N THR A 135 22.95 6.67 4.02
CA THR A 135 23.07 7.70 3.00
C THR A 135 23.59 7.19 1.66
N LEU A 136 22.71 6.57 0.86
CA LEU A 136 22.98 6.43 -0.57
C LEU A 136 22.90 7.81 -1.18
N PRO A 137 24.00 8.35 -1.73
CA PRO A 137 23.89 9.56 -2.52
C PRO A 137 22.89 9.27 -3.64
N TYR A 138 22.06 10.24 -3.99
CA TYR A 138 21.04 10.24 -5.06
C TYR A 138 21.67 9.99 -6.45
N THR A 139 22.45 8.96 -6.60
CA THR A 139 23.24 8.72 -7.79
C THR A 139 22.65 7.56 -8.55
N ALA A 140 22.59 7.73 -9.85
CA ALA A 140 22.36 6.65 -10.78
C ALA A 140 23.35 5.50 -10.48
N ILE A 141 22.92 4.27 -10.67
CA ILE A 141 23.80 3.11 -10.61
C ILE A 141 24.91 3.31 -11.65
N THR A 142 26.16 3.15 -11.25
CA THR A 142 27.30 3.21 -12.19
C THR A 142 27.52 1.85 -12.82
N LEU A 143 27.56 1.80 -14.14
CA LEU A 143 27.90 0.61 -14.92
C LEU A 143 29.38 0.69 -15.33
N PRO A 144 30.25 -0.23 -14.85
CA PRO A 144 31.65 -0.25 -15.23
C PRO A 144 31.85 -0.65 -16.70
N VAL A 145 33.03 -0.42 -17.22
CA VAL A 145 33.42 -0.93 -18.55
C VAL A 145 33.33 -2.45 -18.58
N GLY A 146 32.71 -3.00 -19.63
CA GLY A 146 32.49 -4.44 -19.77
C GLY A 146 31.23 -4.97 -19.08
N HIS A 147 30.46 -4.11 -18.41
CA HIS A 147 29.12 -4.50 -17.89
C HIS A 147 28.15 -4.78 -19.05
N PRO A 148 27.30 -5.84 -19.00
CA PRO A 148 26.38 -6.21 -20.09
C PRO A 148 25.47 -5.06 -20.57
N ASN A 149 25.10 -4.14 -19.68
CA ASN A 149 24.30 -2.97 -20.03
C ASN A 149 25.12 -1.72 -20.38
N ASN A 150 26.46 -1.79 -20.40
CA ASN A 150 27.33 -0.66 -20.76
C ASN A 150 27.97 -0.87 -22.16
N PRO A 151 27.47 -0.21 -23.21
CA PRO A 151 28.01 -0.33 -24.56
C PRO A 151 29.23 0.57 -24.81
N TYR A 152 29.73 1.30 -23.78
CA TYR A 152 30.80 2.28 -23.93
C TYR A 152 32.14 1.78 -23.35
N SER A 153 33.23 2.38 -23.82
CA SER A 153 34.59 2.16 -23.30
C SER A 153 34.88 2.96 -22.01
N THR A 154 33.93 3.63 -21.44
CA THR A 154 34.04 4.40 -20.19
C THR A 154 32.91 4.00 -19.25
N GLU A 155 33.10 4.26 -17.96
CA GLU A 155 32.01 4.12 -17.00
C GLU A 155 30.83 5.00 -17.39
N ILE A 156 29.60 4.51 -17.14
CA ILE A 156 28.37 5.20 -17.47
C ILE A 156 27.36 5.06 -16.32
N ALA A 157 26.50 6.05 -16.15
CA ALA A 157 25.43 6.02 -15.16
C ALA A 157 24.14 5.49 -15.77
N LEU A 158 23.40 4.66 -15.03
CA LEU A 158 22.09 4.12 -15.39
C LEU A 158 21.02 4.71 -14.49
N ARG A 159 20.06 5.43 -15.05
CA ARG A 159 18.80 5.77 -14.38
C ARG A 159 17.79 4.68 -14.66
N TYR A 160 17.44 3.94 -13.62
CA TYR A 160 16.67 2.71 -13.75
C TYR A 160 15.43 2.73 -12.85
N ARG A 161 14.40 2.01 -13.29
CA ARG A 161 13.23 1.69 -12.49
C ARG A 161 13.15 0.18 -12.30
N PHE A 162 13.04 -0.23 -11.06
CA PHE A 162 13.00 -1.63 -10.67
C PHE A 162 11.61 -2.22 -10.93
N ALA A 163 11.25 -2.32 -12.21
CA ALA A 163 9.97 -2.85 -12.67
C ALA A 163 10.07 -4.29 -13.18
N ASP A 164 11.15 -5.00 -12.84
CA ASP A 164 11.36 -6.41 -13.16
C ASP A 164 10.27 -7.31 -12.57
N VAL A 165 9.70 -6.91 -11.44
CA VAL A 165 8.58 -7.56 -10.77
C VAL A 165 7.48 -6.52 -10.51
N PRO A 166 6.22 -6.78 -10.87
CA PRO A 166 5.10 -5.87 -10.57
C PRO A 166 5.00 -5.58 -9.07
N ARG A 167 4.80 -4.31 -8.72
CA ARG A 167 4.63 -3.89 -7.33
C ARG A 167 3.17 -3.96 -6.93
N THR A 168 2.86 -4.83 -5.98
CA THR A 168 1.50 -5.02 -5.47
C THR A 168 1.47 -5.03 -3.95
N THR A 169 0.35 -4.58 -3.40
CA THR A 169 0.00 -4.73 -1.98
C THR A 169 -1.33 -5.45 -1.88
N GLU A 170 -1.34 -6.54 -1.15
CA GLU A 170 -2.52 -7.34 -0.87
C GLU A 170 -2.75 -7.37 0.64
N ALA A 171 -3.98 -7.12 1.09
CA ALA A 171 -4.37 -7.21 2.48
C ALA A 171 -5.61 -8.09 2.62
N THR A 172 -5.62 -8.94 3.64
CA THR A 172 -6.81 -9.69 4.07
C THR A 172 -7.03 -9.44 5.55
N THR A 173 -8.22 -8.96 5.89
CA THR A 173 -8.62 -8.68 7.27
C THR A 173 -9.83 -9.53 7.64
N HIS A 174 -9.73 -10.23 8.77
CA HIS A 174 -10.83 -10.94 9.39
C HIS A 174 -11.19 -10.26 10.71
N THR A 175 -12.47 -9.95 10.87
CA THR A 175 -13.01 -9.32 12.07
C THR A 175 -14.11 -10.18 12.68
N VAL A 176 -14.12 -10.26 14.01
CA VAL A 176 -15.21 -10.86 14.77
C VAL A 176 -15.52 -9.91 15.93
N ARG A 177 -16.80 -9.59 16.11
CA ARG A 177 -17.31 -8.84 17.25
C ARG A 177 -18.50 -9.55 17.81
N ALA A 178 -18.48 -9.81 19.09
CA ALA A 178 -19.59 -10.38 19.85
C ALA A 178 -19.98 -9.45 20.99
N VAL A 179 -21.27 -9.28 21.19
CA VAL A 179 -21.85 -8.52 22.29
C VAL A 179 -22.88 -9.38 22.97
N ILE A 180 -22.91 -9.35 24.30
CA ILE A 180 -23.97 -9.87 25.11
C ILE A 180 -24.32 -8.84 26.19
N GLY A 181 -25.59 -8.56 26.39
CA GLY A 181 -26.00 -7.55 27.36
C GLY A 181 -27.36 -7.78 27.90
N LEU A 182 -27.65 -7.08 28.99
CA LEU A 182 -28.92 -7.10 29.68
C LEU A 182 -29.47 -5.68 29.78
N LYS A 183 -30.74 -5.48 29.48
CA LYS A 183 -31.41 -4.20 29.69
C LYS A 183 -32.71 -4.41 30.43
N GLY A 184 -33.13 -3.43 31.20
CA GLY A 184 -34.37 -3.50 32.00
C GLY A 184 -34.47 -2.36 32.98
N THR A 185 -35.50 -2.43 33.80
CA THR A 185 -35.72 -1.42 34.87
C THR A 185 -35.38 -2.04 36.23
N TRP A 186 -34.34 -1.49 36.87
CA TRP A 186 -33.86 -1.95 38.19
C TRP A 186 -33.89 -0.81 39.18
N MET A 187 -34.64 -0.97 40.27
CA MET A 187 -34.77 0.05 41.33
C MET A 187 -35.22 1.43 40.81
N GLY A 188 -36.07 1.45 39.75
CA GLY A 188 -36.52 2.68 39.12
C GLY A 188 -35.53 3.34 38.16
N TRP A 189 -34.44 2.66 37.80
CA TRP A 189 -33.52 3.06 36.75
C TRP A 189 -33.77 2.20 35.50
N ASP A 190 -33.95 2.84 34.38
CA ASP A 190 -33.90 2.17 33.09
C ASP A 190 -32.43 2.04 32.69
N GLY A 191 -31.95 0.83 32.68
CA GLY A 191 -30.50 0.57 32.54
C GLY A 191 -30.17 -0.52 31.54
N GLN A 192 -28.92 -0.52 31.14
CA GLN A 192 -28.30 -1.61 30.39
C GLN A 192 -26.87 -1.85 30.81
N THR A 193 -26.46 -3.07 30.62
CA THR A 193 -25.04 -3.47 30.73
C THR A 193 -24.70 -4.42 29.62
N ALA A 194 -23.47 -4.35 29.10
CA ALA A 194 -22.99 -5.24 28.06
C ALA A 194 -21.53 -5.65 28.25
N LEU A 195 -21.22 -6.82 27.73
CA LEU A 195 -19.86 -7.28 27.49
C LEU A 195 -19.63 -7.35 25.99
N VAL A 196 -18.50 -6.82 25.56
CA VAL A 196 -18.10 -6.79 24.16
C VAL A 196 -16.75 -7.48 24.02
N HIS A 197 -16.66 -8.42 23.09
CA HIS A 197 -15.38 -8.95 22.61
C HIS A 197 -15.24 -8.65 21.13
N SER A 198 -14.11 -8.05 20.73
CA SER A 198 -13.82 -7.77 19.35
C SER A 198 -12.39 -8.17 19.01
N THR A 199 -12.20 -8.82 17.89
CA THR A 199 -10.86 -9.16 17.37
C THR A 199 -10.78 -8.85 15.88
N SER A 200 -9.62 -8.36 15.45
CA SER A 200 -9.29 -8.10 14.05
C SER A 200 -7.91 -8.65 13.76
N ASN A 201 -7.81 -9.52 12.76
CA ASN A 201 -6.55 -10.08 12.28
C ASN A 201 -6.36 -9.63 10.84
N THR A 202 -5.24 -8.97 10.57
CA THR A 202 -4.87 -8.49 9.24
C THR A 202 -3.58 -9.16 8.80
N SER A 203 -3.56 -9.67 7.58
CA SER A 203 -2.36 -10.16 6.89
C SER A 203 -2.14 -9.28 5.66
N LEU A 204 -0.92 -8.76 5.51
CA LEU A 204 -0.49 -7.98 4.36
C LEU A 204 0.60 -8.76 3.62
N THR A 205 0.56 -8.70 2.29
CA THR A 205 1.59 -9.25 1.42
C THR A 205 2.03 -8.17 0.44
N TYR A 206 3.33 -7.96 0.35
CA TYR A 206 3.95 -6.98 -0.54
C TYR A 206 4.83 -7.71 -1.56
N LYS A 207 4.70 -7.35 -2.84
CA LYS A 207 5.52 -7.86 -3.93
C LYS A 207 6.13 -6.71 -4.72
N GLY A 208 7.25 -6.95 -5.40
CA GLY A 208 7.95 -5.95 -6.19
C GLY A 208 8.66 -4.88 -5.35
N PHE A 209 8.92 -5.17 -4.08
CA PHE A 209 9.78 -4.40 -3.20
C PHE A 209 11.20 -4.94 -3.29
N ILE A 210 12.18 -4.04 -3.21
CA ILE A 210 13.59 -4.39 -3.33
C ILE A 210 14.15 -4.66 -1.95
N ASN A 211 14.94 -5.72 -1.86
CA ASN A 211 15.77 -5.96 -0.68
C ASN A 211 17.09 -5.20 -0.81
N ASP A 212 17.25 -4.14 -0.03
CA ASP A 212 18.40 -3.24 -0.03
C ASP A 212 19.72 -3.96 0.19
N ARG A 213 19.73 -4.89 1.14
CA ARG A 213 20.95 -5.63 1.47
C ARG A 213 21.41 -6.46 0.28
N VAL A 214 20.47 -7.13 -0.40
CA VAL A 214 20.79 -7.93 -1.59
C VAL A 214 21.20 -7.02 -2.74
N LEU A 215 20.54 -5.87 -2.92
CA LEU A 215 20.94 -4.90 -3.94
C LEU A 215 22.40 -4.46 -3.72
N LEU A 216 22.75 -4.07 -2.49
CA LEU A 216 24.09 -3.55 -2.15
C LEU A 216 25.16 -4.64 -2.05
N SER A 217 24.80 -5.89 -1.75
CA SER A 217 25.80 -6.98 -1.64
C SER A 217 26.01 -7.75 -2.94
N ASP A 218 24.91 -8.00 -3.69
CA ASP A 218 24.93 -8.96 -4.78
C ASP A 218 24.82 -8.30 -6.16
N VAL A 219 24.17 -7.14 -6.26
CA VAL A 219 23.97 -6.40 -7.51
C VAL A 219 24.96 -5.25 -7.65
N LEU A 220 25.27 -4.56 -6.56
CA LEU A 220 26.22 -3.43 -6.54
C LEU A 220 27.46 -3.77 -5.71
N ASP A 221 28.51 -3.00 -5.88
CA ASP A 221 29.66 -2.99 -4.99
C ASP A 221 29.57 -1.85 -3.95
N THR A 222 30.59 -1.71 -3.10
CA THR A 222 30.66 -0.67 -2.06
C THR A 222 30.70 0.77 -2.60
N ASN A 223 30.98 0.94 -3.90
CA ASN A 223 30.98 2.24 -4.58
C ASN A 223 29.72 2.43 -5.45
N TYR A 224 28.69 1.62 -5.23
CA TYR A 224 27.45 1.60 -6.01
C TYR A 224 27.63 1.32 -7.51
N LYS A 225 28.74 0.64 -7.86
CA LYS A 225 28.94 0.14 -9.21
C LYS A 225 28.26 -1.20 -9.39
N ALA A 226 27.58 -1.37 -10.52
CA ALA A 226 26.92 -2.62 -10.85
C ALA A 226 27.92 -3.74 -11.10
N LYS A 227 27.66 -4.90 -10.53
CA LYS A 227 28.40 -6.12 -10.82
C LYS A 227 28.00 -6.68 -12.17
N ASN A 228 28.96 -7.17 -12.93
CA ASN A 228 28.75 -7.74 -14.28
C ASN A 228 27.81 -8.97 -14.28
N SER A 229 27.54 -9.56 -13.12
CA SER A 229 26.66 -10.71 -12.97
C SER A 229 25.17 -10.36 -13.01
N PHE A 230 24.81 -9.07 -12.97
CA PHE A 230 23.41 -8.62 -13.00
C PHE A 230 23.09 -7.85 -14.29
N VAL A 231 22.06 -8.28 -15.00
CA VAL A 231 21.57 -7.64 -16.24
C VAL A 231 20.31 -6.85 -15.94
N PHE A 232 20.40 -5.52 -16.01
CA PHE A 232 19.26 -4.62 -15.80
C PHE A 232 18.30 -4.70 -16.99
N GLY A 233 16.98 -4.72 -16.69
CA GLY A 233 15.94 -4.73 -17.70
C GLY A 233 15.71 -6.07 -18.39
N ASN A 234 16.38 -7.12 -17.93
CA ASN A 234 16.17 -8.48 -18.41
C ASN A 234 16.20 -9.48 -17.23
N PRO A 235 15.08 -9.63 -16.48
CA PRO A 235 15.06 -10.50 -15.31
C PRO A 235 15.39 -11.98 -15.63
N SER A 236 15.08 -12.46 -16.83
CA SER A 236 15.37 -13.85 -17.23
C SER A 236 16.85 -14.12 -17.47
N ALA A 237 17.68 -13.10 -17.67
CA ALA A 237 19.13 -13.23 -17.77
C ALA A 237 19.82 -13.36 -16.40
N ASN A 238 19.08 -13.11 -15.31
CA ASN A 238 19.57 -13.21 -13.94
C ASN A 238 19.16 -14.54 -13.31
N SER A 239 19.95 -15.04 -12.34
CA SER A 239 19.58 -16.28 -11.68
C SER A 239 18.29 -16.15 -10.89
N ALA A 240 17.42 -17.16 -10.93
CA ALA A 240 16.16 -17.16 -10.18
C ALA A 240 16.39 -17.00 -8.67
N SER A 241 17.48 -17.55 -8.13
CA SER A 241 17.86 -17.39 -6.72
C SER A 241 18.21 -15.93 -6.39
N LEU A 242 18.91 -15.20 -7.24
CA LEU A 242 19.18 -13.78 -7.03
C LEU A 242 17.90 -12.95 -7.11
N MET A 243 17.07 -13.20 -8.12
CA MET A 243 15.82 -12.48 -8.32
C MET A 243 14.85 -12.67 -7.14
N SER A 244 14.73 -13.88 -6.61
CA SER A 244 13.86 -14.14 -5.45
C SER A 244 14.37 -13.50 -4.15
N ARG A 245 15.67 -13.33 -3.99
CA ARG A 245 16.27 -12.62 -2.85
C ARG A 245 16.21 -11.11 -3.01
N LEU A 246 16.36 -10.61 -4.25
CA LEU A 246 16.26 -9.17 -4.57
C LEU A 246 14.84 -8.66 -4.46
N TYR A 247 13.85 -9.45 -4.88
CA TYR A 247 12.42 -9.14 -4.82
C TYR A 247 11.67 -10.15 -3.95
N PRO A 248 11.91 -10.17 -2.64
CA PRO A 248 11.20 -11.08 -1.75
C PRO A 248 9.70 -10.75 -1.70
N SER A 249 8.88 -11.75 -1.47
CA SER A 249 7.52 -11.54 -1.01
C SER A 249 7.59 -11.24 0.49
N LEU A 250 7.23 -10.03 0.88
CA LEU A 250 7.20 -9.61 2.28
C LEU A 250 5.79 -9.81 2.84
N SER A 251 5.68 -10.23 4.08
CA SER A 251 4.39 -10.36 4.75
C SER A 251 4.45 -9.81 6.17
N ASP A 252 3.41 -9.03 6.51
CA ASP A 252 3.17 -8.54 7.85
C ASP A 252 1.84 -9.07 8.36
N THR A 253 1.75 -9.30 9.66
CA THR A 253 0.51 -9.68 10.32
C THR A 253 0.27 -8.77 11.52
N GLY A 254 -0.97 -8.32 11.65
CA GLY A 254 -1.42 -7.52 12.78
C GLY A 254 -2.62 -8.18 13.44
N LYS A 255 -2.66 -8.17 14.78
CA LYS A 255 -3.80 -8.61 15.56
C LYS A 255 -4.17 -7.56 16.58
N THR A 256 -5.45 -7.22 16.61
CA THR A 256 -6.03 -6.38 17.66
C THR A 256 -7.11 -7.19 18.35
N SER A 257 -7.14 -7.12 19.69
CA SER A 257 -8.18 -7.75 20.50
C SER A 257 -8.61 -6.77 21.60
N THR A 258 -9.91 -6.60 21.75
CA THR A 258 -10.49 -5.72 22.74
C THR A 258 -11.59 -6.47 23.49
N VAL A 259 -11.58 -6.33 24.82
CA VAL A 259 -12.67 -6.76 25.69
C VAL A 259 -13.13 -5.51 26.44
N SER A 260 -14.40 -5.22 26.41
CA SER A 260 -14.95 -4.13 27.21
C SER A 260 -16.22 -4.54 27.94
N ALA A 261 -16.47 -3.88 29.06
CA ALA A 261 -17.71 -3.98 29.81
C ALA A 261 -18.26 -2.57 30.03
N ASP A 262 -19.53 -2.39 29.79
CA ASP A 262 -20.21 -1.13 30.02
C ASP A 262 -21.46 -1.30 30.88
N ILE A 263 -21.82 -0.25 31.59
CA ILE A 263 -23.07 -0.10 32.32
C ILE A 263 -23.58 1.33 32.16
N SER A 264 -24.85 1.48 31.87
CA SER A 264 -25.49 2.79 31.83
C SER A 264 -26.93 2.69 32.33
N GLY A 265 -27.42 3.80 32.85
CA GLY A 265 -28.81 3.87 33.32
C GLY A 265 -29.30 5.31 33.42
N SER A 266 -30.61 5.46 33.30
CA SER A 266 -31.29 6.74 33.45
C SER A 266 -32.51 6.60 34.36
N ARG A 267 -32.84 7.67 35.04
CA ARG A 267 -34.00 7.73 35.92
C ARG A 267 -34.64 9.10 35.87
N GLU A 268 -35.99 9.12 35.81
CA GLU A 268 -36.75 10.33 36.04
C GLU A 268 -36.74 10.67 37.53
N LEU A 269 -36.39 11.90 37.86
CA LEU A 269 -36.31 12.39 39.22
C LEU A 269 -37.61 13.08 39.66
N MET A 270 -38.16 13.93 38.77
CA MET A 270 -39.40 14.67 39.03
C MET A 270 -40.00 15.20 37.72
N GLN A 271 -41.30 15.44 37.79
CA GLN A 271 -42.04 16.11 36.71
C GLN A 271 -42.05 17.62 36.93
N LEU A 272 -41.55 18.37 35.95
CA LEU A 272 -41.61 19.82 35.93
C LEU A 272 -42.69 20.33 34.96
N ALA A 273 -43.01 21.61 35.02
CA ALA A 273 -44.02 22.21 34.12
C ALA A 273 -43.64 22.10 32.62
N GLY A 274 -42.36 22.00 32.30
CA GLY A 274 -41.80 21.86 30.96
C GLY A 274 -41.48 20.43 30.55
N GLY A 275 -41.73 19.40 31.39
CA GLY A 275 -41.40 18.00 31.12
C GLY A 275 -40.62 17.32 32.24
N PRO A 276 -40.29 16.02 32.12
CA PRO A 276 -39.57 15.28 33.17
C PRO A 276 -38.11 15.74 33.30
N LEU A 277 -37.66 15.89 34.52
CA LEU A 277 -36.27 16.03 34.86
C LEU A 277 -35.65 14.63 35.05
N SER A 278 -34.71 14.25 34.21
CA SER A 278 -34.03 12.94 34.25
C SER A 278 -32.55 13.09 34.47
N ILE A 279 -31.97 12.09 35.11
CA ILE A 279 -30.52 11.91 35.25
C ILE A 279 -30.10 10.65 34.51
N ALA A 280 -28.94 10.68 33.87
CA ALA A 280 -28.30 9.52 33.26
C ALA A 280 -26.83 9.39 33.73
N LEU A 281 -26.45 8.17 34.04
CA LEU A 281 -25.09 7.82 34.47
C LEU A 281 -24.61 6.61 33.69
N GLY A 282 -23.30 6.51 33.46
CA GLY A 282 -22.69 5.35 32.82
C GLY A 282 -21.18 5.28 33.06
N GLY A 283 -20.65 4.08 32.82
CA GLY A 283 -19.24 3.80 32.90
C GLY A 283 -18.84 2.69 31.94
N GLU A 284 -17.62 2.71 31.47
CA GLU A 284 -17.02 1.70 30.59
C GLU A 284 -15.61 1.39 31.06
N VAL A 285 -15.24 0.10 30.95
CA VAL A 285 -13.87 -0.38 31.11
C VAL A 285 -13.48 -1.20 29.91
N ARG A 286 -12.21 -1.02 29.44
CA ARG A 286 -11.60 -1.72 28.30
C ARG A 286 -10.31 -2.37 28.73
#